data_649313a6a5eedef931784267e66a89fc
#
_entry.id   649313a6a5eedef931784267e66a89fc
#
_cell.length_a   1.000
_cell.length_b   1.000
_cell.length_c   1.000
_cell.angle_alpha   90.00
_cell.angle_beta   90.00
_cell.angle_gamma   90.00
#
_symmetry.space_group_name_H-M   'P 1'
#
loop_
_entity.id
_entity.type
_entity.pdbx_description
1 polymer ?
#
loop_
_entity_poly.entity_id
_entity_poly.type
_entity_poly.pdbx_seq_one_letter_code
_entity_poly.pdbx_strand_id
1 'polypeptide(L)'
;MLNLKNKVVFKGDRTLWYEVIGLMLASLIVVYSSTGSLAFRVRGGNTSYYLIKQLFLMFGCMVVILTLQSFHYKYFLSFAKIVLGMSLIFLLWAKFAGTTLNDAGRWVTIPGIGFTFQPSEMAKLGIIMYCARAIAFEQTEECCSNNVLWRMTLVVPVLFLIFMENFSTSALLGGVCLVMLFVGRLYWKTYAKLIGVIVGLLILMLAVVFIVPEKHLKSAGRLLTVKSRIEHFVNPSETDSDDSYQSDQAKIAVAKGGLMGLGPGNSVQRNFLPHPYS
;
A
#
# COMPACT_ATOMS: atom_id res chain seq x y z
N MET A 1 -22.35 19.58 -38.25
CA MET A 1 -20.89 19.66 -37.98
C MET A 1 -20.69 19.75 -36.49
N LEU A 2 -20.35 18.64 -35.84
CA LEU A 2 -20.04 18.57 -34.43
C LEU A 2 -18.73 19.30 -34.16
N ASN A 3 -18.82 20.34 -33.36
CA ASN A 3 -17.71 21.21 -32.99
C ASN A 3 -16.76 20.45 -32.04
N LEU A 4 -15.77 19.76 -32.61
CA LEU A 4 -14.74 19.00 -31.92
C LEU A 4 -13.62 19.87 -31.31
N LYS A 5 -13.78 21.19 -31.32
CA LYS A 5 -12.83 22.13 -30.71
C LYS A 5 -13.10 22.21 -29.20
N ASN A 6 -12.14 21.76 -28.43
CA ASN A 6 -11.97 21.87 -26.96
C ASN A 6 -12.51 20.70 -26.10
N LYS A 7 -12.28 19.46 -26.44
CA LYS A 7 -12.16 18.44 -25.42
C LYS A 7 -10.71 18.44 -24.92
N VAL A 8 -10.43 19.23 -23.88
CA VAL A 8 -9.20 19.09 -23.11
C VAL A 8 -9.23 17.69 -22.53
N VAL A 9 -8.45 16.78 -23.11
CA VAL A 9 -8.35 15.37 -22.68
C VAL A 9 -7.79 15.32 -21.25
N PHE A 10 -6.90 16.24 -20.92
CA PHE A 10 -6.27 16.38 -19.62
C PHE A 10 -6.95 17.51 -18.83
N LYS A 11 -7.76 17.14 -17.83
CA LYS A 11 -8.35 18.07 -16.87
C LYS A 11 -7.46 18.14 -15.63
N GLY A 12 -7.45 19.31 -14.95
CA GLY A 12 -6.70 19.50 -13.72
C GLY A 12 -5.36 20.21 -13.93
N ASP A 13 -4.49 20.14 -12.93
CA ASP A 13 -3.19 20.81 -12.93
C ASP A 13 -2.21 20.11 -13.89
N ARG A 14 -1.56 20.89 -14.73
CA ARG A 14 -0.54 20.40 -15.67
C ARG A 14 0.68 19.81 -14.96
N THR A 15 1.03 20.33 -13.80
CA THR A 15 2.15 19.85 -13.01
C THR A 15 1.94 18.40 -12.58
N LEU A 16 0.74 18.06 -12.09
CA LEU A 16 0.38 16.68 -11.75
C LEU A 16 0.50 15.73 -12.96
N TRP A 17 0.13 16.19 -14.15
CA TRP A 17 0.28 15.37 -15.36
C TRP A 17 1.73 15.12 -15.73
N TYR A 18 2.60 16.13 -15.59
CA TYR A 18 4.05 15.93 -15.80
C TYR A 18 4.64 14.94 -14.80
N GLU A 19 4.24 15.01 -13.54
CA GLU A 19 4.65 14.04 -12.51
C GLU A 19 4.18 12.62 -12.84
N VAL A 20 2.91 12.44 -13.18
CA VAL A 20 2.35 11.12 -13.55
C VAL A 20 3.10 10.55 -14.76
N ILE A 21 3.27 11.32 -15.83
CA ILE A 21 3.97 10.86 -17.02
C ILE A 21 5.45 10.56 -16.71
N GLY A 22 6.10 11.42 -15.91
CA GLY A 22 7.48 11.20 -15.47
C GLY A 22 7.65 9.90 -14.68
N LEU A 23 6.74 9.62 -13.73
CA LEU A 23 6.73 8.38 -12.97
C LEU A 23 6.45 7.15 -13.85
N MET A 24 5.57 7.27 -14.84
CA MET A 24 5.30 6.21 -15.81
C MET A 24 6.55 5.88 -16.64
N LEU A 25 7.26 6.89 -17.13
CA LEU A 25 8.50 6.70 -17.87
C LEU A 25 9.60 6.08 -16.99
N ALA A 26 9.76 6.57 -15.76
CA ALA A 26 10.68 5.98 -14.79
C ALA A 26 10.34 4.51 -14.50
N SER A 27 9.05 4.17 -14.34
CA SER A 27 8.59 2.80 -14.16
C SER A 27 9.00 1.87 -15.31
N LEU A 28 8.92 2.31 -16.56
CA LEU A 28 9.37 1.51 -17.70
C LEU A 28 10.85 1.19 -17.63
N ILE A 29 11.68 2.18 -17.30
CA ILE A 29 13.14 2.00 -17.19
C ILE A 29 13.45 1.03 -16.04
N VAL A 30 12.82 1.19 -14.89
CA VAL A 30 13.03 0.34 -13.72
C VAL A 30 12.59 -1.11 -14.00
N VAL A 31 11.40 -1.31 -14.57
CA VAL A 31 10.90 -2.65 -14.91
C VAL A 31 11.82 -3.33 -15.94
N TYR A 32 12.22 -2.62 -16.98
CA TYR A 32 13.17 -3.16 -17.96
C TYR A 32 14.49 -3.59 -17.29
N SER A 33 15.02 -2.75 -16.41
CA SER A 33 16.26 -3.01 -15.68
C SER A 33 16.16 -4.21 -14.72
N SER A 34 15.04 -4.32 -13.98
CA SER A 34 14.87 -5.35 -12.95
C SER A 34 14.48 -6.72 -13.49
N THR A 35 13.77 -6.78 -14.62
CA THR A 35 13.25 -8.05 -15.17
C THR A 35 14.26 -8.87 -15.97
N GLY A 36 15.48 -8.38 -16.17
CA GLY A 36 16.49 -9.08 -16.94
C GLY A 36 16.82 -10.49 -16.42
N SER A 37 17.03 -10.64 -15.10
CA SER A 37 17.31 -11.93 -14.47
C SER A 37 16.11 -12.89 -14.52
N LEU A 38 14.90 -12.37 -14.34
CA LEU A 38 13.67 -13.14 -14.47
C LEU A 38 13.46 -13.63 -15.91
N ALA A 39 13.70 -12.77 -16.90
CA ALA A 39 13.59 -13.11 -18.30
C ALA A 39 14.52 -14.26 -18.68
N PHE A 40 15.75 -14.27 -18.18
CA PHE A 40 16.69 -15.37 -18.39
C PHE A 40 16.20 -16.68 -17.78
N ARG A 41 15.69 -16.66 -16.54
CA ARG A 41 15.24 -17.88 -15.85
C ARG A 41 13.95 -18.48 -16.43
N VAL A 42 13.01 -17.64 -16.90
CA VAL A 42 11.64 -18.07 -17.24
C VAL A 42 11.39 -18.05 -18.76
N ARG A 43 12.05 -17.17 -19.51
CA ARG A 43 11.74 -16.90 -20.92
C ARG A 43 12.97 -16.85 -21.84
N GLY A 44 14.05 -17.54 -21.50
CA GLY A 44 15.23 -17.62 -22.36
C GLY A 44 15.88 -16.26 -22.71
N GLY A 45 15.75 -15.27 -21.82
CA GLY A 45 16.34 -13.94 -21.99
C GLY A 45 15.46 -12.89 -22.65
N ASN A 46 14.19 -13.20 -22.97
CA ASN A 46 13.29 -12.23 -23.64
C ASN A 46 12.70 -11.21 -22.65
N THR A 47 13.40 -10.10 -22.45
CA THR A 47 12.97 -8.97 -21.62
C THR A 47 11.85 -8.16 -22.27
N SER A 48 11.74 -8.19 -23.62
CA SER A 48 10.71 -7.42 -24.35
C SER A 48 9.29 -7.83 -23.97
N TYR A 49 9.06 -9.09 -23.61
CA TYR A 49 7.77 -9.56 -23.14
C TYR A 49 7.29 -8.80 -21.89
N TYR A 50 8.17 -8.60 -20.92
CA TYR A 50 7.82 -7.89 -19.69
C TYR A 50 7.61 -6.40 -19.94
N LEU A 51 8.38 -5.82 -20.85
CA LEU A 51 8.23 -4.42 -21.24
C LEU A 51 6.89 -4.19 -21.94
N ILE A 52 6.49 -5.05 -22.88
CA ILE A 52 5.19 -4.96 -23.57
C ILE A 52 4.05 -5.14 -22.57
N LYS A 53 4.15 -6.09 -21.65
CA LYS A 53 3.17 -6.30 -20.58
C LYS A 53 3.02 -5.04 -19.73
N GLN A 54 4.14 -4.41 -19.34
CA GLN A 54 4.13 -3.16 -18.56
C GLN A 54 3.49 -2.02 -19.35
N LEU A 55 3.82 -1.84 -20.61
CA LEU A 55 3.20 -0.82 -21.48
C LEU A 55 1.68 -1.01 -21.57
N PHE A 56 1.22 -2.25 -21.73
CA PHE A 56 -0.20 -2.54 -21.78
C PHE A 56 -0.92 -2.20 -20.48
N LEU A 57 -0.32 -2.55 -19.33
CA LEU A 57 -0.85 -2.19 -18.02
C LEU A 57 -0.89 -0.68 -17.82
N MET A 58 0.17 0.03 -18.19
CA MET A 58 0.24 1.49 -18.09
C MET A 58 -0.80 2.18 -18.97
N PHE A 59 -1.00 1.69 -20.19
CA PHE A 59 -2.07 2.18 -21.05
C PHE A 59 -3.45 1.99 -20.40
N GLY A 60 -3.73 0.80 -19.83
CA GLY A 60 -4.94 0.54 -19.08
C GLY A 60 -5.12 1.50 -17.89
N CYS A 61 -4.06 1.70 -17.10
CA CYS A 61 -4.07 2.66 -15.99
C CYS A 61 -4.34 4.09 -16.47
N MET A 62 -3.73 4.52 -17.57
CA MET A 62 -3.97 5.85 -18.15
C MET A 62 -5.44 6.03 -18.56
N VAL A 63 -6.03 5.02 -19.20
CA VAL A 63 -7.46 5.05 -19.58
C VAL A 63 -8.33 5.17 -18.33
N VAL A 64 -8.02 4.42 -17.25
CA VAL A 64 -8.75 4.52 -15.98
C VAL A 64 -8.63 5.92 -15.38
N ILE A 65 -7.43 6.50 -15.33
CA ILE A 65 -7.21 7.86 -14.80
C ILE A 65 -8.02 8.88 -15.60
N LEU A 66 -7.94 8.84 -16.94
CA LEU A 66 -8.67 9.74 -17.84
C LEU A 66 -10.20 9.60 -17.69
N THR A 67 -10.67 8.40 -17.42
CA THR A 67 -12.09 8.14 -17.17
C THR A 67 -12.52 8.70 -15.82
N LEU A 68 -11.77 8.37 -14.74
CA LEU A 68 -12.09 8.80 -13.39
C LEU A 68 -12.06 10.32 -13.21
N GLN A 69 -11.12 11.03 -13.85
CA GLN A 69 -11.07 12.50 -13.79
C GLN A 69 -12.31 13.17 -14.41
N SER A 70 -13.05 12.44 -15.26
CA SER A 70 -14.27 12.98 -15.89
C SER A 70 -15.47 12.96 -14.96
N PHE A 71 -15.42 12.15 -13.90
CA PHE A 71 -16.50 12.08 -12.92
C PHE A 71 -16.39 13.19 -11.89
N HIS A 72 -17.56 13.69 -11.46
CA HIS A 72 -17.62 14.69 -10.39
C HIS A 72 -17.34 14.04 -9.04
N TYR A 73 -16.56 14.70 -8.17
CA TYR A 73 -16.12 14.15 -6.86
C TYR A 73 -17.27 13.68 -5.96
N LYS A 74 -18.48 14.25 -6.10
CA LYS A 74 -19.67 13.83 -5.35
C LYS A 74 -20.04 12.35 -5.56
N TYR A 75 -19.76 11.80 -6.73
CA TYR A 75 -19.99 10.38 -6.98
C TYR A 75 -19.06 9.52 -6.13
N PHE A 76 -17.80 9.90 -6.00
CA PHE A 76 -16.85 9.18 -5.14
C PHE A 76 -17.30 9.16 -3.67
N LEU A 77 -17.87 10.27 -3.17
CA LEU A 77 -18.45 10.31 -1.83
C LEU A 77 -19.61 9.31 -1.68
N SER A 78 -20.47 9.19 -2.69
CA SER A 78 -21.59 8.22 -2.66
C SER A 78 -21.11 6.78 -2.68
N PHE A 79 -20.12 6.48 -3.52
CA PHE A 79 -19.55 5.13 -3.64
C PHE A 79 -18.64 4.73 -2.47
N ALA A 80 -18.16 5.66 -1.65
CA ALA A 80 -17.22 5.39 -0.57
C ALA A 80 -17.65 4.25 0.38
N LYS A 81 -18.92 4.19 0.75
CA LYS A 81 -19.47 3.11 1.60
C LYS A 81 -19.43 1.76 0.89
N ILE A 82 -19.76 1.75 -0.40
CA ILE A 82 -19.81 0.51 -1.21
C ILE A 82 -18.38 -0.01 -1.36
N VAL A 83 -17.43 0.85 -1.70
CA VAL A 83 -16.01 0.47 -1.86
C VAL A 83 -15.45 -0.07 -0.54
N LEU A 84 -15.75 0.58 0.59
CA LEU A 84 -15.34 0.11 1.92
C LEU A 84 -15.96 -1.27 2.23
N GLY A 85 -17.25 -1.46 1.98
CA GLY A 85 -17.94 -2.73 2.21
C GLY A 85 -17.40 -3.86 1.32
N MET A 86 -17.20 -3.58 0.03
CA MET A 86 -16.59 -4.54 -0.89
C MET A 86 -15.16 -4.90 -0.47
N SER A 87 -14.37 -3.93 -0.02
CA SER A 87 -13.02 -4.19 0.45
C SER A 87 -13.00 -5.10 1.67
N LEU A 88 -13.98 -4.96 2.58
CA LEU A 88 -14.14 -5.86 3.72
C LEU A 88 -14.40 -7.30 3.25
N ILE A 89 -15.31 -7.47 2.30
CA ILE A 89 -15.64 -8.79 1.74
C ILE A 89 -14.41 -9.42 1.07
N PHE A 90 -13.69 -8.66 0.25
CA PHE A 90 -12.49 -9.16 -0.44
C PHE A 90 -11.34 -9.46 0.52
N LEU A 91 -11.16 -8.70 1.59
CA LEU A 91 -10.17 -9.00 2.63
C LEU A 91 -10.53 -10.30 3.37
N LEU A 92 -11.80 -10.50 3.71
CA LEU A 92 -12.25 -11.75 4.30
C LEU A 92 -12.05 -12.91 3.33
N TRP A 93 -12.39 -12.74 2.06
CA TRP A 93 -12.17 -13.75 1.04
C TRP A 93 -10.68 -14.08 0.89
N ALA A 94 -9.80 -13.09 0.81
CA ALA A 94 -8.36 -13.32 0.75
C ALA A 94 -7.84 -14.10 1.95
N LYS A 95 -8.38 -13.86 3.15
CA LYS A 95 -8.00 -14.55 4.37
C LYS A 95 -8.40 -16.03 4.37
N PHE A 96 -9.57 -16.37 3.83
CA PHE A 96 -10.11 -17.74 3.87
C PHE A 96 -9.81 -18.56 2.61
N ALA A 97 -9.70 -17.92 1.46
CA ALA A 97 -9.55 -18.58 0.15
C ALA A 97 -8.44 -17.97 -0.73
N GLY A 98 -7.59 -17.10 -0.16
CA GLY A 98 -6.51 -16.45 -0.89
C GLY A 98 -5.38 -17.41 -1.27
N THR A 99 -4.75 -17.17 -2.41
CA THR A 99 -3.53 -17.87 -2.81
C THR A 99 -2.35 -17.32 -2.02
N THR A 100 -1.58 -18.20 -1.39
CA THR A 100 -0.34 -17.86 -0.70
C THR A 100 0.77 -17.64 -1.72
N LEU A 101 1.01 -16.38 -2.10
CA LEU A 101 2.21 -15.97 -2.78
C LEU A 101 3.18 -15.44 -1.72
N ASN A 102 4.37 -16.03 -1.62
CA ASN A 102 5.39 -15.69 -0.60
C ASN A 102 4.90 -15.82 0.85
N ASP A 103 4.28 -16.95 1.22
CA ASP A 103 3.78 -17.28 2.58
C ASP A 103 2.76 -16.28 3.17
N ALA A 104 2.20 -15.41 2.35
CA ALA A 104 1.16 -14.50 2.78
C ALA A 104 -0.08 -14.63 1.88
N GLY A 105 -1.17 -15.09 2.46
CA GLY A 105 -2.49 -15.19 1.79
C GLY A 105 -3.12 -13.81 1.52
N ARG A 106 -2.38 -12.95 0.79
CA ARG A 106 -2.75 -11.55 0.56
C ARG A 106 -3.33 -11.29 -0.82
N TRP A 107 -3.23 -12.26 -1.71
CA TRP A 107 -3.58 -12.12 -3.11
C TRP A 107 -4.83 -12.90 -3.45
N VAL A 108 -5.72 -12.29 -4.19
CA VAL A 108 -6.88 -12.95 -4.78
C VAL A 108 -6.64 -13.09 -6.27
N THR A 109 -6.66 -14.33 -6.74
CA THR A 109 -6.58 -14.62 -8.18
C THR A 109 -7.99 -14.77 -8.73
N ILE A 110 -8.32 -14.01 -9.76
CA ILE A 110 -9.61 -14.13 -10.44
C ILE A 110 -9.56 -15.37 -11.33
N PRO A 111 -10.41 -16.39 -11.07
CA PRO A 111 -10.44 -17.60 -11.87
C PRO A 111 -10.76 -17.26 -13.33
N GLY A 112 -10.04 -17.86 -14.27
CA GLY A 112 -10.25 -17.71 -15.72
C GLY A 112 -9.44 -16.60 -16.39
N ILE A 113 -9.08 -15.51 -15.69
CA ILE A 113 -8.30 -14.40 -16.26
C ILE A 113 -6.83 -14.46 -15.81
N GLY A 114 -6.54 -15.18 -14.70
CA GLY A 114 -5.19 -15.25 -14.12
C GLY A 114 -4.69 -13.90 -13.56
N PHE A 115 -5.58 -12.92 -13.41
CA PHE A 115 -5.26 -11.62 -12.83
C PHE A 115 -5.29 -11.72 -11.30
N THR A 116 -4.18 -11.38 -10.67
CA THR A 116 -4.06 -11.31 -9.22
C THR A 116 -4.15 -9.88 -8.76
N PHE A 117 -4.98 -9.59 -7.76
CA PHE A 117 -5.02 -8.29 -7.13
C PHE A 117 -4.94 -8.43 -5.61
N GLN A 118 -4.45 -7.41 -4.96
CA GLN A 118 -4.35 -7.35 -3.50
C GLN A 118 -5.53 -6.57 -2.94
N PRO A 119 -6.45 -7.19 -2.17
CA PRO A 119 -7.62 -6.51 -1.63
C PRO A 119 -7.31 -5.31 -0.74
N SER A 120 -6.17 -5.31 -0.06
CA SER A 120 -5.75 -4.17 0.77
C SER A 120 -5.47 -2.90 -0.05
N GLU A 121 -5.14 -2.98 -1.34
CA GLU A 121 -5.01 -1.80 -2.20
C GLU A 121 -6.37 -1.12 -2.42
N MET A 122 -7.41 -1.91 -2.67
CA MET A 122 -8.78 -1.40 -2.76
C MET A 122 -9.26 -0.84 -1.41
N ALA A 123 -8.89 -1.51 -0.32
CA ALA A 123 -9.26 -1.09 1.03
C ALA A 123 -8.65 0.28 1.40
N LYS A 124 -7.41 0.56 1.00
CA LYS A 124 -6.78 1.87 1.19
C LYS A 124 -7.62 2.99 0.59
N LEU A 125 -8.04 2.83 -0.66
CA LEU A 125 -8.93 3.80 -1.32
C LEU A 125 -10.27 3.92 -0.60
N GLY A 126 -10.89 2.79 -0.25
CA GLY A 126 -12.17 2.76 0.45
C GLY A 126 -12.12 3.47 1.80
N ILE A 127 -11.07 3.26 2.58
CA ILE A 127 -10.85 3.91 3.88
C ILE A 127 -10.71 5.43 3.70
N ILE A 128 -9.81 5.88 2.81
CA ILE A 128 -9.55 7.31 2.59
C ILE A 128 -10.83 8.03 2.11
N MET A 129 -11.51 7.46 1.12
CA MET A 129 -12.77 8.02 0.60
C MET A 129 -13.85 8.07 1.68
N TYR A 130 -13.96 7.03 2.49
CA TYR A 130 -14.95 6.96 3.54
C TYR A 130 -14.65 7.91 4.69
N CYS A 131 -13.37 8.03 5.10
CA CYS A 131 -12.94 9.02 6.10
C CYS A 131 -13.23 10.44 5.63
N ALA A 132 -12.88 10.78 4.38
CA ALA A 132 -13.18 12.08 3.79
C ALA A 132 -14.69 12.38 3.82
N ARG A 133 -15.51 11.38 3.43
CA ARG A 133 -16.98 11.49 3.50
C ARG A 133 -17.48 11.71 4.93
N ALA A 134 -16.98 10.93 5.90
CA ALA A 134 -17.42 11.00 7.28
C ALA A 134 -17.10 12.37 7.89
N ILE A 135 -15.89 12.90 7.62
CA ILE A 135 -15.48 14.22 8.05
C ILE A 135 -16.35 15.30 7.39
N ALA A 136 -16.51 15.27 6.07
CA ALA A 136 -17.29 16.25 5.34
C ALA A 136 -18.77 16.29 5.79
N PHE A 137 -19.31 15.15 6.22
CA PHE A 137 -20.70 15.08 6.69
C PHE A 137 -20.89 15.68 8.09
N GLU A 138 -19.88 15.56 8.96
CA GLU A 138 -19.91 16.04 10.35
C GLU A 138 -19.24 17.42 10.52
N GLN A 139 -18.76 18.01 9.42
CA GLN A 139 -18.12 19.33 9.44
C GLN A 139 -19.15 20.42 9.70
N THR A 140 -18.87 21.24 10.71
CA THR A 140 -19.58 22.50 11.00
C THR A 140 -18.63 23.67 10.67
N GLU A 141 -19.13 24.92 10.79
CA GLU A 141 -18.30 26.12 10.47
C GLU A 141 -17.06 26.22 11.36
N GLU A 142 -17.14 25.79 12.61
CA GLU A 142 -16.04 25.91 13.57
C GLU A 142 -15.18 24.65 13.67
N CYS A 143 -15.79 23.47 13.69
CA CYS A 143 -15.11 22.21 13.95
C CYS A 143 -15.86 21.00 13.40
N CYS A 144 -15.24 19.83 13.44
CA CYS A 144 -15.89 18.56 13.15
C CYS A 144 -16.50 17.97 14.42
N SER A 145 -17.77 17.56 14.33
CA SER A 145 -18.49 16.94 15.44
C SER A 145 -17.83 15.61 15.89
N ASN A 146 -17.93 15.32 17.19
CA ASN A 146 -17.47 14.04 17.75
C ASN A 146 -18.19 12.81 17.14
N ASN A 147 -19.35 13.01 16.52
CA ASN A 147 -20.10 11.95 15.82
C ASN A 147 -19.28 11.33 14.66
N VAL A 148 -18.27 12.03 14.14
CA VAL A 148 -17.36 11.48 13.14
C VAL A 148 -16.68 10.19 13.64
N LEU A 149 -16.34 10.10 14.93
CA LEU A 149 -15.73 8.91 15.52
C LEU A 149 -16.67 7.70 15.46
N TRP A 150 -17.96 7.92 15.69
CA TRP A 150 -18.96 6.87 15.54
C TRP A 150 -19.05 6.37 14.10
N ARG A 151 -18.99 7.28 13.13
CA ARG A 151 -18.92 6.87 11.71
C ARG A 151 -17.64 6.12 11.38
N MET A 152 -16.50 6.53 11.96
CA MET A 152 -15.20 5.87 11.77
C MET A 152 -15.15 4.43 12.30
N THR A 153 -16.10 4.00 13.15
CA THR A 153 -16.14 2.61 13.63
C THR A 153 -16.25 1.60 12.50
N LEU A 154 -16.80 1.97 11.33
CA LEU A 154 -16.84 1.12 10.12
C LEU A 154 -15.45 0.89 9.49
N VAL A 155 -14.50 1.77 9.75
CA VAL A 155 -13.12 1.64 9.25
C VAL A 155 -12.31 0.67 10.10
N VAL A 156 -12.63 0.55 11.39
CA VAL A 156 -11.88 -0.26 12.36
C VAL A 156 -11.76 -1.75 11.93
N PRO A 157 -12.83 -2.46 11.55
CA PRO A 157 -12.72 -3.86 11.13
C PRO A 157 -11.87 -4.03 9.88
N VAL A 158 -11.89 -3.08 8.95
CA VAL A 158 -11.06 -3.13 7.73
C VAL A 158 -9.58 -2.93 8.09
N LEU A 159 -9.28 -1.94 8.94
CA LEU A 159 -7.92 -1.73 9.46
C LEU A 159 -7.41 -2.93 10.24
N PHE A 160 -8.27 -3.56 11.04
CA PHE A 160 -7.90 -4.75 11.81
C PHE A 160 -7.57 -5.94 10.91
N LEU A 161 -8.34 -6.18 9.84
CA LEU A 161 -8.02 -7.23 8.87
C LEU A 161 -6.69 -6.96 8.16
N ILE A 162 -6.45 -5.72 7.75
CA ILE A 162 -5.16 -5.33 7.15
C ILE A 162 -4.02 -5.50 8.17
N PHE A 163 -4.25 -5.15 9.44
CA PHE A 163 -3.27 -5.32 10.51
C PHE A 163 -2.82 -6.78 10.66
N MET A 164 -3.76 -7.71 10.60
CA MET A 164 -3.45 -9.14 10.66
C MET A 164 -2.60 -9.63 9.48
N GLU A 165 -2.69 -8.97 8.32
CA GLU A 165 -1.90 -9.32 7.13
C GLU A 165 -0.60 -8.51 7.03
N ASN A 166 -0.67 -7.22 7.31
CA ASN A 166 0.44 -6.29 7.18
C ASN A 166 0.33 -5.14 8.20
N PHE A 167 1.07 -5.28 9.30
CA PHE A 167 1.14 -4.27 10.35
C PHE A 167 1.52 -2.88 9.83
N SER A 168 2.58 -2.80 9.00
CA SER A 168 3.10 -1.52 8.51
C SER A 168 2.08 -0.77 7.66
N THR A 169 1.36 -1.48 6.79
CA THR A 169 0.31 -0.87 5.94
C THR A 169 -0.86 -0.38 6.80
N SER A 170 -1.30 -1.16 7.80
CA SER A 170 -2.38 -0.76 8.70
C SER A 170 -1.99 0.45 9.55
N ALA A 171 -0.76 0.47 10.09
CA ALA A 171 -0.25 1.58 10.87
C ALA A 171 -0.17 2.88 10.06
N LEU A 172 0.35 2.79 8.82
CA LEU A 172 0.39 3.94 7.90
C LEU A 172 -1.01 4.46 7.59
N LEU A 173 -1.96 3.57 7.30
CA LEU A 173 -3.34 3.94 7.01
C LEU A 173 -4.05 4.57 8.23
N GLY A 174 -3.82 3.99 9.41
CA GLY A 174 -4.28 4.58 10.68
C GLY A 174 -3.71 5.98 10.88
N GLY A 175 -2.42 6.18 10.59
CA GLY A 175 -1.79 7.49 10.60
C GLY A 175 -2.43 8.47 9.62
N VAL A 176 -2.73 8.04 8.40
CA VAL A 176 -3.46 8.87 7.42
C VAL A 176 -4.84 9.25 7.95
N CYS A 177 -5.59 8.32 8.55
CA CYS A 177 -6.88 8.63 9.17
C CYS A 177 -6.76 9.68 10.28
N LEU A 178 -5.71 9.58 11.12
CA LEU A 178 -5.44 10.59 12.15
C LEU A 178 -5.13 11.96 11.55
N VAL A 179 -4.28 12.03 10.53
CA VAL A 179 -3.99 13.29 9.82
C VAL A 179 -5.26 13.87 9.21
N MET A 180 -6.11 13.05 8.60
CA MET A 180 -7.39 13.51 8.04
C MET A 180 -8.32 14.08 9.11
N LEU A 181 -8.41 13.45 10.29
CA LEU A 181 -9.19 13.96 11.42
C LEU A 181 -8.62 15.26 11.97
N PHE A 182 -7.30 15.41 12.00
CA PHE A 182 -6.63 16.65 12.40
C PHE A 182 -6.94 17.79 11.44
N VAL A 183 -6.78 17.57 10.13
CA VAL A 183 -7.11 18.54 9.08
C VAL A 183 -8.60 18.85 9.08
N GLY A 184 -9.44 17.85 9.39
CA GLY A 184 -10.89 17.99 9.57
C GLY A 184 -11.31 18.78 10.80
N ARG A 185 -10.38 19.33 11.58
CA ARG A 185 -10.62 20.12 12.79
C ARG A 185 -11.47 19.40 13.84
N LEU A 186 -11.17 18.12 14.09
CA LEU A 186 -11.79 17.41 15.22
C LEU A 186 -11.43 18.14 16.53
N TYR A 187 -12.36 18.21 17.47
CA TYR A 187 -12.11 18.82 18.79
C TYR A 187 -10.82 18.31 19.43
N TRP A 188 -9.93 19.23 19.79
CA TRP A 188 -8.58 18.90 20.27
C TRP A 188 -8.59 17.92 21.46
N LYS A 189 -9.52 18.09 22.39
CA LYS A 189 -9.65 17.18 23.55
C LYS A 189 -10.00 15.74 23.11
N THR A 190 -10.86 15.60 22.12
CA THR A 190 -11.26 14.30 21.57
C THR A 190 -10.14 13.70 20.76
N TYR A 191 -9.43 14.51 19.95
CA TYR A 191 -8.28 14.10 19.18
C TYR A 191 -7.13 13.59 20.07
N ALA A 192 -6.80 14.35 21.15
CA ALA A 192 -5.79 13.95 22.12
C ALA A 192 -6.15 12.65 22.86
N LYS A 193 -7.43 12.45 23.23
CA LYS A 193 -7.91 11.18 23.80
C LYS A 193 -7.74 10.03 22.81
N LEU A 194 -8.07 10.22 21.53
CA LEU A 194 -7.92 9.21 20.49
C LEU A 194 -6.44 8.80 20.33
N ILE A 195 -5.54 9.77 20.25
CA ILE A 195 -4.09 9.50 20.20
C ILE A 195 -3.66 8.76 21.47
N GLY A 196 -4.08 9.19 22.65
CA GLY A 196 -3.74 8.52 23.90
C GLY A 196 -4.17 7.05 23.93
N VAL A 197 -5.37 6.75 23.45
CA VAL A 197 -5.88 5.37 23.34
C VAL A 197 -5.01 4.55 22.36
N ILE A 198 -4.68 5.10 21.18
CA ILE A 198 -3.87 4.41 20.18
C ILE A 198 -2.46 4.15 20.73
N VAL A 199 -1.83 5.15 21.34
CA VAL A 199 -0.50 5.00 21.95
C VAL A 199 -0.55 3.97 23.09
N GLY A 200 -1.58 4.00 23.94
CA GLY A 200 -1.77 3.02 25.00
C GLY A 200 -1.91 1.59 24.46
N LEU A 201 -2.66 1.39 23.38
CA LEU A 201 -2.79 0.09 22.72
C LEU A 201 -1.47 -0.37 22.09
N LEU A 202 -0.69 0.55 21.50
CA LEU A 202 0.63 0.23 20.96
C LEU A 202 1.61 -0.19 22.08
N ILE A 203 1.63 0.54 23.19
CA ILE A 203 2.46 0.18 24.36
C ILE A 203 2.03 -1.19 24.91
N LEU A 204 0.72 -1.44 25.03
CA LEU A 204 0.21 -2.73 25.47
C LEU A 204 0.63 -3.86 24.52
N MET A 205 0.52 -3.63 23.22
CA MET A 205 0.95 -4.59 22.19
C MET A 205 2.45 -4.89 22.31
N LEU A 206 3.28 -3.86 22.45
CA LEU A 206 4.73 -4.03 22.66
C LEU A 206 5.02 -4.79 23.97
N ALA A 207 4.35 -4.45 25.05
CA ALA A 207 4.50 -5.16 26.32
C ALA A 207 4.16 -6.66 26.18
N VAL A 208 3.06 -6.99 25.48
CA VAL A 208 2.70 -8.39 25.20
C VAL A 208 3.77 -9.09 24.36
N VAL A 209 4.32 -8.45 23.35
CA VAL A 209 5.36 -9.01 22.47
C VAL A 209 6.66 -9.33 23.22
N PHE A 210 7.03 -8.50 24.21
CA PHE A 210 8.26 -8.70 24.98
C PHE A 210 8.09 -9.56 26.24
N ILE A 211 6.91 -9.57 26.86
CA ILE A 211 6.66 -10.32 28.11
C ILE A 211 6.24 -11.77 27.83
N VAL A 212 5.49 -12.01 26.74
CA VAL A 212 4.94 -13.34 26.46
C VAL A 212 6.02 -14.24 25.82
N PRO A 213 6.23 -15.46 26.35
CA PRO A 213 7.19 -16.40 25.76
C PRO A 213 6.85 -16.75 24.31
N GLU A 214 7.88 -16.95 23.50
CA GLU A 214 7.76 -17.22 22.05
C GLU A 214 6.88 -18.42 21.70
N LYS A 215 6.83 -19.43 22.60
CA LYS A 215 5.97 -20.61 22.42
C LYS A 215 4.49 -20.26 22.23
N HIS A 216 4.00 -19.24 22.91
CA HIS A 216 2.62 -18.77 22.81
C HIS A 216 2.41 -17.77 21.66
N LEU A 217 3.47 -17.05 21.28
CA LEU A 217 3.46 -16.12 20.15
C LEU A 217 3.51 -16.83 18.79
N LYS A 218 3.96 -18.08 18.72
CA LYS A 218 3.97 -18.85 17.44
C LYS A 218 2.59 -18.98 16.80
N SER A 219 1.53 -19.06 17.62
CA SER A 219 0.15 -19.05 17.12
C SER A 219 -0.30 -17.69 16.55
N ALA A 220 0.39 -16.61 16.89
CA ALA A 220 0.11 -15.23 16.45
C ALA A 220 1.19 -14.71 15.48
N GLY A 221 1.64 -15.52 14.55
CA GLY A 221 2.79 -15.39 13.66
C GLY A 221 3.27 -13.98 13.28
N ARG A 222 2.36 -12.98 13.23
CA ARG A 222 2.72 -11.57 12.91
C ARG A 222 3.36 -10.82 14.08
N LEU A 223 3.03 -11.17 15.31
CA LEU A 223 3.67 -10.56 16.48
C LEU A 223 5.14 -10.97 16.59
N LEU A 224 5.49 -12.19 16.18
CA LEU A 224 6.88 -12.62 16.05
C LEU A 224 7.63 -11.80 15.00
N THR A 225 7.02 -11.50 13.87
CA THR A 225 7.63 -10.65 12.84
C THR A 225 7.89 -9.22 13.35
N VAL A 226 6.99 -8.69 14.20
CA VAL A 226 7.21 -7.37 14.83
C VAL A 226 8.36 -7.45 15.82
N LYS A 227 8.42 -8.50 16.64
CA LYS A 227 9.51 -8.75 17.61
C LYS A 227 10.85 -8.83 16.88
N SER A 228 10.97 -9.70 15.89
CA SER A 228 12.17 -9.89 15.08
C SER A 228 12.65 -8.57 14.46
N ARG A 229 11.75 -7.77 13.87
CA ARG A 229 12.11 -6.47 13.31
C ARG A 229 12.63 -5.46 14.32
N ILE A 230 12.08 -5.46 15.55
CA ILE A 230 12.55 -4.57 16.62
C ILE A 230 13.92 -5.07 17.14
N GLU A 231 14.09 -6.37 17.33
CA GLU A 231 15.36 -6.96 17.73
C GLU A 231 16.47 -6.70 16.71
N HIS A 232 16.17 -6.87 15.42
CA HIS A 232 17.08 -6.51 14.32
C HIS A 232 17.47 -5.04 14.31
N PHE A 233 16.54 -4.17 14.68
CA PHE A 233 16.81 -2.72 14.72
C PHE A 233 17.70 -2.35 15.93
N VAL A 234 17.48 -3.01 17.08
CA VAL A 234 18.22 -2.72 18.32
C VAL A 234 19.58 -3.44 18.34
N ASN A 235 19.63 -4.71 17.90
CA ASN A 235 20.83 -5.54 17.90
C ASN A 235 21.12 -6.10 16.50
N PRO A 236 21.69 -5.32 15.58
CA PRO A 236 21.94 -5.76 14.20
C PRO A 236 22.95 -6.91 14.06
N SER A 237 23.76 -7.16 15.08
CA SER A 237 24.88 -8.11 15.05
C SER A 237 24.53 -9.55 15.50
N GLU A 238 23.36 -9.78 16.11
CA GLU A 238 22.98 -11.09 16.67
C GLU A 238 21.96 -11.86 15.84
N THR A 239 21.61 -11.36 14.66
CA THR A 239 20.50 -11.90 13.87
C THR A 239 20.94 -12.86 12.78
N ASP A 240 20.12 -13.90 12.58
CA ASP A 240 20.32 -14.96 11.56
C ASP A 240 20.58 -14.37 10.17
N SER A 241 21.56 -14.95 9.49
CA SER A 241 22.11 -14.48 8.22
C SER A 241 21.10 -14.37 7.07
N ASP A 242 20.01 -15.11 7.10
CA ASP A 242 19.03 -15.14 5.98
C ASP A 242 18.09 -13.93 5.95
N ASP A 243 17.64 -13.42 7.12
CA ASP A 243 16.74 -12.25 7.19
C ASP A 243 17.49 -10.93 6.95
N SER A 244 18.78 -10.86 7.31
CA SER A 244 19.64 -9.69 7.06
C SER A 244 20.12 -9.61 5.61
N TYR A 245 20.27 -10.75 4.92
CA TYR A 245 20.87 -10.85 3.60
C TYR A 245 20.25 -9.92 2.56
N GLN A 246 18.90 -9.87 2.47
CA GLN A 246 18.22 -9.00 1.52
C GLN A 246 18.46 -7.51 1.84
N SER A 247 18.45 -7.16 3.12
CA SER A 247 18.74 -5.79 3.57
C SER A 247 20.17 -5.38 3.26
N ASP A 248 21.13 -6.28 3.47
CA ASP A 248 22.54 -5.99 3.26
C ASP A 248 22.87 -5.90 1.77
N GLN A 249 22.29 -6.76 0.93
CA GLN A 249 22.41 -6.63 -0.53
C GLN A 249 21.81 -5.32 -1.03
N ALA A 250 20.70 -4.84 -0.43
CA ALA A 250 20.12 -3.55 -0.77
C ALA A 250 21.07 -2.38 -0.36
N LYS A 251 21.66 -2.42 0.84
CA LYS A 251 22.66 -1.43 1.28
C LYS A 251 23.88 -1.40 0.35
N ILE A 252 24.39 -2.58 -0.04
CA ILE A 252 25.51 -2.70 -0.99
C ILE A 252 25.12 -2.11 -2.35
N ALA A 253 23.89 -2.36 -2.82
CA ALA A 253 23.42 -1.80 -4.09
C ALA A 253 23.37 -0.26 -4.03
N VAL A 254 22.87 0.32 -2.94
CA VAL A 254 22.84 1.78 -2.73
C VAL A 254 24.27 2.36 -2.65
N ALA A 255 25.17 1.72 -1.89
CA ALA A 255 26.55 2.16 -1.75
C ALA A 255 27.30 2.12 -3.10
N LYS A 256 27.12 1.07 -3.91
CA LYS A 256 27.72 0.96 -5.24
C LYS A 256 27.13 1.92 -6.27
N GLY A 257 25.82 2.23 -6.12
CA GLY A 257 25.12 3.13 -7.04
C GLY A 257 25.52 4.60 -6.85
N GLY A 258 25.91 5.00 -5.64
CA GLY A 258 26.17 6.41 -5.32
C GLY A 258 24.96 7.30 -5.65
N LEU A 259 25.21 8.59 -5.95
CA LEU A 259 24.15 9.55 -6.25
C LEU A 259 23.57 9.41 -7.65
N MET A 260 24.36 9.01 -8.64
CA MET A 260 23.94 8.94 -10.04
C MET A 260 23.41 7.57 -10.44
N GLY A 261 23.61 6.55 -9.62
CA GLY A 261 23.31 5.16 -9.95
C GLY A 261 24.27 4.55 -10.99
N LEU A 262 24.19 3.23 -11.17
CA LEU A 262 25.00 2.49 -12.19
C LEU A 262 24.35 2.49 -13.57
N GLY A 263 23.17 3.07 -13.70
CA GLY A 263 22.37 3.02 -14.91
C GLY A 263 21.50 1.77 -15.05
N PRO A 264 20.51 1.80 -15.96
CA PRO A 264 19.57 0.70 -16.15
C PRO A 264 20.28 -0.59 -16.60
N GLY A 265 19.98 -1.71 -15.94
CA GLY A 265 20.54 -3.00 -16.28
C GLY A 265 21.93 -3.34 -15.72
N ASN A 266 22.67 -2.37 -15.18
CA ASN A 266 24.06 -2.54 -14.76
C ASN A 266 24.24 -2.97 -13.30
N SER A 267 23.16 -3.06 -12.53
CA SER A 267 23.23 -3.52 -11.14
C SER A 267 23.51 -5.02 -11.06
N VAL A 268 24.64 -5.39 -10.49
CA VAL A 268 25.02 -6.79 -10.23
C VAL A 268 24.20 -7.37 -9.08
N GLN A 269 23.81 -6.54 -8.10
CA GLN A 269 23.11 -6.99 -6.88
C GLN A 269 21.74 -7.61 -7.15
N ARG A 270 21.09 -7.27 -8.27
CA ARG A 270 19.82 -7.90 -8.69
C ARG A 270 19.93 -9.42 -8.86
N ASN A 271 21.13 -9.94 -9.16
CA ASN A 271 21.34 -11.37 -9.38
C ASN A 271 21.49 -12.15 -8.05
N PHE A 272 21.82 -11.45 -6.98
CA PHE A 272 22.00 -12.01 -5.64
C PHE A 272 20.73 -11.95 -4.80
N LEU A 273 19.77 -11.11 -5.14
CA LEU A 273 18.49 -11.04 -4.45
C LEU A 273 17.62 -12.26 -4.81
N PRO A 274 17.00 -12.93 -3.83
CA PRO A 274 16.15 -14.11 -4.06
C PRO A 274 14.94 -13.77 -4.95
N HIS A 275 14.37 -12.58 -4.77
CA HIS A 275 13.22 -12.07 -5.51
C HIS A 275 13.43 -10.60 -5.92
N PRO A 276 14.31 -10.29 -6.88
CA PRO A 276 14.64 -8.91 -7.23
C PRO A 276 13.49 -8.14 -7.92
N TYR A 277 12.39 -8.83 -8.19
CA TYR A 277 11.23 -8.35 -8.95
C TYR A 277 9.91 -8.39 -8.12
N SER A 278 9.98 -8.70 -6.84
CA SER A 278 8.84 -8.73 -5.92
C SER A 278 8.75 -7.44 -5.08
#